data_52fab81a47c4f302a07aa0473b2c9186
#
_entry.id   52fab81a47c4f302a07aa0473b2c9186
#
_cell.length_a   1.000
_cell.length_b   1.000
_cell.length_c   1.000
_cell.angle_alpha   90.00
_cell.angle_beta   90.00
_cell.angle_gamma   90.00
#
_symmetry.space_group_name_H-M   'P 1'
#
loop_
_entity.id
_entity.type
_entity.pdbx_description
1 polymer ?
#
loop_
_entity_poly.entity_id
_entity_poly.type
_entity_poly.pdbx_seq_one_letter_code
_entity_poly.pdbx_strand_id
1 'polypeptide(L)'
;FTSFQAYDSFTRAWLLAAKRLLKPNGAIWVIGSYHNIFRLGSELQNQGYWLLNDVVWRKSNPMPNFKGKRLTNAHETLIWASRDEAAKYTFNYEALKALNDGIQMRSDWVIPLCTGH
;
A
#
# COMPACT_ATOMS: atom_id res chain seq x y z
N PHE A 1 -2.91 -19.04 -2.84
CA PHE A 1 -1.59 -19.53 -3.28
C PHE A 1 -1.10 -20.62 -2.35
N THR A 2 -0.49 -21.66 -2.92
CA THR A 2 -0.02 -22.82 -2.17
C THR A 2 1.38 -22.63 -1.59
N SER A 3 2.10 -21.61 -2.01
CA SER A 3 3.46 -21.34 -1.55
C SER A 3 3.82 -19.88 -1.75
N PHE A 4 4.82 -19.43 -1.01
CA PHE A 4 5.38 -18.09 -1.22
C PHE A 4 6.00 -17.94 -2.60
N GLN A 5 6.59 -19.01 -3.12
CA GLN A 5 7.19 -19.00 -4.45
C GLN A 5 6.13 -18.75 -5.53
N ALA A 6 4.99 -19.42 -5.44
CA ALA A 6 3.88 -19.21 -6.38
C ALA A 6 3.31 -17.80 -6.27
N TYR A 7 3.18 -17.29 -5.05
CA TYR A 7 2.74 -15.91 -4.80
C TYR A 7 3.70 -14.91 -5.42
N ASP A 8 5.01 -15.08 -5.19
CA ASP A 8 6.03 -14.17 -5.71
C ASP A 8 6.06 -14.17 -7.23
N SER A 9 5.90 -15.33 -7.86
CA SER A 9 5.84 -15.45 -9.33
C SER A 9 4.64 -14.71 -9.91
N PHE A 10 3.48 -14.86 -9.29
CA PHE A 10 2.26 -14.16 -9.68
C PHE A 10 2.42 -12.65 -9.50
N THR A 11 2.94 -12.21 -8.36
CA THR A 11 3.15 -10.80 -8.05
C THR A 11 4.11 -10.17 -9.05
N ARG A 12 5.22 -10.85 -9.35
CA ARG A 12 6.19 -10.40 -10.34
C ARG A 12 5.55 -10.18 -11.70
N ALA A 13 4.72 -11.10 -12.12
CA ALA A 13 4.07 -11.05 -13.43
C ALA A 13 3.12 -9.86 -13.54
N TRP A 14 2.22 -9.67 -12.57
CA TRP A 14 1.25 -8.59 -12.67
C TRP A 14 1.87 -7.21 -12.42
N LEU A 15 2.90 -7.09 -11.57
CA LEU A 15 3.61 -5.82 -11.39
C LEU A 15 4.36 -5.43 -12.65
N LEU A 16 4.96 -6.38 -13.34
CA LEU A 16 5.62 -6.12 -14.62
C LEU A 16 4.62 -5.64 -15.68
N ALA A 17 3.47 -6.29 -15.75
CA ALA A 17 2.40 -5.88 -16.66
C ALA A 17 1.86 -4.50 -16.31
N ALA A 18 1.65 -4.21 -15.03
CA ALA A 18 1.20 -2.90 -14.57
C ALA A 18 2.19 -1.81 -14.94
N LYS A 19 3.48 -2.07 -14.80
CA LYS A 19 4.53 -1.10 -15.14
C LYS A 19 4.51 -0.72 -16.62
N ARG A 20 4.23 -1.69 -17.49
CA ARG A 20 4.11 -1.44 -18.94
C ARG A 20 2.90 -0.56 -19.27
N LEU A 21 1.85 -0.62 -18.48
CA LEU A 21 0.64 0.16 -18.67
C LEU A 21 0.73 1.57 -18.08
N LEU A 22 1.65 1.78 -17.13
CA LEU A 22 1.82 3.09 -16.52
C LEU A 22 2.50 4.06 -17.48
N LYS A 23 2.01 5.29 -17.50
CA LYS A 23 2.69 6.38 -18.20
C LYS A 23 4.03 6.67 -17.52
N PRO A 24 5.00 7.31 -18.20
CA PRO A 24 6.32 7.60 -17.62
C PRO A 24 6.28 8.31 -16.27
N ASN A 25 5.30 9.18 -16.03
CA ASN A 25 5.12 9.87 -14.76
C ASN A 25 4.02 9.25 -13.89
N GLY A 26 3.65 8.01 -14.17
CA GLY A 26 2.60 7.31 -13.46
C GLY A 26 3.01 6.82 -12.09
N ALA A 27 2.02 6.56 -11.27
CA ALA A 27 2.18 6.01 -9.93
C ALA A 27 1.17 4.89 -9.70
N ILE A 28 1.45 4.06 -8.72
CA ILE A 28 0.61 2.94 -8.36
C ILE A 28 0.41 2.92 -6.85
N TRP A 29 -0.79 2.50 -6.44
CA TRP A 29 -1.11 2.21 -5.04
C TRP A 29 -1.41 0.74 -4.93
N VAL A 30 -0.78 0.07 -3.97
CA VAL A 30 -1.05 -1.34 -3.68
C VAL A 30 -1.33 -1.49 -2.19
N ILE A 31 -2.23 -2.38 -1.86
CA ILE A 31 -2.60 -2.67 -0.48
C ILE A 31 -2.27 -4.12 -0.16
N GLY A 32 -1.80 -4.37 1.05
CA GLY A 32 -1.52 -5.72 1.50
C GLY A 32 -1.64 -5.86 3.01
N SER A 33 -1.89 -7.08 3.43
CA SER A 33 -1.86 -7.44 4.85
C SER A 33 -0.43 -7.78 5.28
N TYR A 34 -0.23 -8.01 6.58
CA TYR A 34 1.07 -8.39 7.10
C TYR A 34 1.59 -9.71 6.52
N HIS A 35 0.71 -10.56 5.95
CA HIS A 35 1.12 -11.83 5.35
C HIS A 35 1.94 -11.65 4.06
N ASN A 36 1.68 -10.58 3.32
CA ASN A 36 2.24 -10.45 1.96
C ASN A 36 2.87 -9.09 1.65
N ILE A 37 2.64 -8.07 2.49
CA ILE A 37 3.07 -6.71 2.16
C ILE A 37 4.60 -6.60 2.01
N PHE A 38 5.35 -7.35 2.81
CA PHE A 38 6.81 -7.29 2.75
C PHE A 38 7.34 -7.89 1.44
N ARG A 39 6.71 -8.98 0.96
CA ARG A 39 7.06 -9.59 -0.32
C ARG A 39 6.68 -8.70 -1.48
N LEU A 40 5.50 -8.11 -1.41
CA LEU A 40 5.01 -7.17 -2.42
C LEU A 40 5.92 -5.95 -2.51
N GLY A 41 6.30 -5.37 -1.37
CA GLY A 41 7.21 -4.23 -1.32
C GLY A 41 8.59 -4.57 -1.90
N SER A 42 9.12 -5.73 -1.57
CA SER A 42 10.39 -6.21 -2.11
C SER A 42 10.34 -6.35 -3.64
N GLU A 43 9.26 -6.92 -4.17
CA GLU A 43 9.11 -7.10 -5.61
C GLU A 43 8.96 -5.77 -6.35
N LEU A 44 8.25 -4.81 -5.76
CA LEU A 44 8.17 -3.46 -6.30
C LEU A 44 9.57 -2.86 -6.49
N GLN A 45 10.41 -2.96 -5.47
CA GLN A 45 11.78 -2.45 -5.52
C GLN A 45 12.63 -3.22 -6.52
N ASN A 46 12.49 -4.54 -6.59
CA ASN A 46 13.23 -5.37 -7.55
C ASN A 46 12.93 -4.97 -9.00
N GLN A 47 11.71 -4.53 -9.29
CA GLN A 47 11.32 -4.13 -10.64
C GLN A 47 11.57 -2.65 -10.93
N GLY A 48 12.19 -1.92 -10.01
CA GLY A 48 12.56 -0.53 -10.23
C GLY A 48 11.46 0.49 -9.95
N TYR A 49 10.34 0.07 -9.35
CA TYR A 49 9.39 1.04 -8.82
C TYR A 49 10.06 1.83 -7.70
N TRP A 50 9.74 3.11 -7.61
CA TRP A 50 10.29 3.98 -6.58
C TRP A 50 9.25 4.21 -5.50
N LEU A 51 9.51 3.70 -4.29
CA LEU A 51 8.57 3.83 -3.18
C LEU A 51 8.56 5.27 -2.68
N LEU A 52 7.38 5.88 -2.67
CA LEU A 52 7.18 7.25 -2.22
C LEU A 52 6.79 7.29 -0.75
N ASN A 53 5.81 6.48 -0.38
CA ASN A 53 5.37 6.31 1.01
C ASN A 53 4.78 4.93 1.20
N ASP A 54 4.90 4.42 2.42
CA ASP A 54 3.95 3.46 2.93
C ASP A 54 2.88 4.23 3.70
N VAL A 55 1.65 3.77 3.65
CA VAL A 55 0.54 4.38 4.37
C VAL A 55 -0.07 3.32 5.27
N VAL A 56 -0.24 3.64 6.53
CA VAL A 56 -0.87 2.76 7.51
C VAL A 56 -2.34 3.14 7.63
N TRP A 57 -3.23 2.23 7.23
CA TRP A 57 -4.65 2.35 7.48
C TRP A 57 -4.94 1.73 8.84
N ARG A 58 -5.16 2.58 9.83
CA ARG A 58 -5.52 2.14 11.18
C ARG A 58 -7.02 1.93 11.24
N LYS A 59 -7.41 0.70 11.59
CA LYS A 59 -8.83 0.35 11.73
C LYS A 59 -9.31 0.82 13.11
N SER A 60 -10.35 1.64 13.15
CA SER A 60 -10.93 2.08 14.43
C SER A 60 -11.75 0.97 15.10
N ASN A 61 -12.15 -0.04 14.33
CA ASN A 61 -12.97 -1.17 14.82
C ASN A 61 -12.43 -2.51 14.31
N PRO A 62 -11.18 -2.88 14.64
CA PRO A 62 -10.59 -4.12 14.13
C PRO A 62 -11.23 -5.35 14.74
N MET A 63 -11.22 -6.46 13.97
CA MET A 63 -11.65 -7.76 14.48
C MET A 63 -10.62 -8.29 15.47
N PRO A 64 -11.02 -8.73 16.67
CA PRO A 64 -10.07 -9.25 17.65
C PRO A 64 -9.50 -10.60 17.23
N ASN A 65 -8.35 -10.96 17.80
CA ASN A 65 -7.80 -12.30 17.65
C ASN A 65 -8.52 -13.21 18.65
N PHE A 66 -9.44 -14.04 18.16
CA PHE A 66 -10.30 -14.86 18.99
C PHE A 66 -9.55 -15.91 19.82
N LYS A 67 -8.38 -16.35 19.37
CA LYS A 67 -7.55 -17.30 20.12
C LYS A 67 -6.69 -16.63 21.17
N GLY A 68 -6.58 -15.33 21.16
CA GLY A 68 -5.79 -14.57 22.13
C GLY A 68 -4.29 -14.88 22.09
N LYS A 69 -3.76 -15.35 20.96
CA LYS A 69 -2.37 -15.76 20.82
C LYS A 69 -1.49 -14.74 20.10
N ARG A 70 -2.09 -13.70 19.54
CA ARG A 70 -1.41 -12.65 18.81
C ARG A 70 -2.10 -11.32 19.07
N LEU A 71 -1.43 -10.26 18.68
CA LEU A 71 -2.01 -8.93 18.72
C LEU A 71 -3.19 -8.83 17.74
N THR A 72 -4.17 -8.01 18.10
CA THR A 72 -5.26 -7.67 17.19
C THR A 72 -4.69 -7.00 15.95
N ASN A 73 -5.06 -7.51 14.76
CA ASN A 73 -4.60 -6.91 13.50
C ASN A 73 -5.39 -5.63 13.23
N ALA A 74 -4.83 -4.50 13.65
CA ALA A 74 -5.52 -3.22 13.68
C ALA A 74 -5.15 -2.30 12.51
N HIS A 75 -4.34 -2.76 11.56
CA HIS A 75 -3.97 -1.93 10.41
C HIS A 75 -3.72 -2.76 9.17
N GLU A 76 -3.88 -2.12 8.03
CA GLU A 76 -3.40 -2.58 6.74
C GLU A 76 -2.36 -1.61 6.22
N THR A 77 -1.50 -2.06 5.34
CA THR A 77 -0.45 -1.22 4.76
C THR A 77 -0.72 -1.00 3.27
N LEU A 78 -0.66 0.25 2.85
CA LEU A 78 -0.69 0.63 1.45
C LEU A 78 0.69 1.11 1.05
N ILE A 79 1.13 0.79 -0.15
CA ILE A 79 2.38 1.29 -0.71
C ILE A 79 2.05 2.18 -1.89
N TRP A 80 2.57 3.41 -1.86
CA TRP A 80 2.49 4.35 -2.96
C TRP A 80 3.85 4.43 -3.62
N ALA A 81 3.90 4.13 -4.90
CA ALA A 81 5.15 4.08 -5.65
C ALA A 81 4.98 4.73 -7.01
N SER A 82 6.01 5.43 -7.46
CA SER A 82 6.08 5.89 -8.84
C SER A 82 6.67 4.78 -9.72
N ARG A 83 6.48 4.92 -11.04
CA ARG A 83 6.96 3.95 -12.02
C ARG A 83 8.47 3.72 -11.90
N ASP A 84 9.22 4.79 -11.68
CA ASP A 84 10.67 4.77 -11.45
C ASP A 84 11.10 6.02 -10.68
N GLU A 85 12.37 6.10 -10.31
CA GLU A 85 12.92 7.21 -9.55
C GLU A 85 12.79 8.56 -10.29
N ALA A 86 12.85 8.55 -11.61
CA ALA A 86 12.81 9.77 -12.42
C ALA A 86 11.39 10.26 -12.69
N ALA A 87 10.35 9.51 -12.32
CA ALA A 87 8.97 9.88 -12.61
C ALA A 87 8.56 11.16 -11.88
N LYS A 88 7.90 12.06 -12.61
CA LYS A 88 7.34 13.29 -12.06
C LYS A 88 5.86 13.08 -11.75
N TYR A 89 5.59 12.44 -10.63
CA TYR A 89 4.23 12.13 -10.20
C TYR A 89 3.51 13.40 -9.76
N THR A 90 2.17 13.35 -9.82
CA THR A 90 1.32 14.44 -9.33
C THR A 90 0.99 14.21 -7.87
N PHE A 91 1.25 15.21 -7.03
CA PHE A 91 0.87 15.19 -5.62
C PHE A 91 0.30 16.54 -5.25
N ASN A 92 -0.99 16.55 -4.91
CA ASN A 92 -1.70 17.79 -4.59
C ASN A 92 -1.53 18.14 -3.11
N TYR A 93 -0.35 18.63 -2.76
CA TYR A 93 0.05 18.92 -1.38
C TYR A 93 -0.90 19.88 -0.68
N GLU A 94 -1.25 20.99 -1.32
CA GLU A 94 -2.09 22.01 -0.70
C GLU A 94 -3.52 21.54 -0.48
N ALA A 95 -4.10 20.80 -1.41
CA ALA A 95 -5.44 20.25 -1.23
C ALA A 95 -5.49 19.24 -0.09
N LEU A 96 -4.50 18.35 -0.01
CA LEU A 96 -4.42 17.38 1.08
C LEU A 96 -4.18 18.06 2.43
N LYS A 97 -3.36 19.09 2.45
CA LYS A 97 -3.11 19.90 3.66
C LYS A 97 -4.40 20.57 4.12
N ALA A 98 -5.19 21.12 3.20
CA ALA A 98 -6.46 21.75 3.53
C ALA A 98 -7.45 20.75 4.14
N LEU A 99 -7.47 19.49 3.62
CA LEU A 99 -8.31 18.43 4.18
C LEU A 99 -7.86 17.97 5.56
N ASN A 100 -6.64 18.27 5.97
CA ASN A 100 -6.07 17.88 7.26
C ASN A 100 -5.85 19.10 8.17
N ASP A 101 -6.81 20.01 8.20
CA ASP A 101 -6.83 21.20 9.07
C ASP A 101 -5.60 22.11 8.91
N GLY A 102 -5.08 22.22 7.69
CA GLY A 102 -3.93 23.06 7.39
C GLY A 102 -2.59 22.42 7.76
N ILE A 103 -2.58 21.16 8.17
CA ILE A 103 -1.38 20.40 8.53
C ILE A 103 -1.08 19.40 7.43
N GLN A 104 0.19 19.21 7.10
CA GLN A 104 0.59 18.25 6.08
C GLN A 104 -0.07 16.88 6.32
N MET A 105 -0.62 16.28 5.25
CA MET A 105 -1.26 14.97 5.32
C MET A 105 -0.26 13.91 5.79
N ARG A 106 -0.70 13.10 6.73
CA ARG A 106 0.12 12.05 7.32
C ARG A 106 -0.03 10.73 6.58
N SER A 107 0.92 9.83 6.81
CA SER A 107 0.91 8.47 6.26
C SER A 107 0.19 7.47 7.17
N ASP A 108 -0.50 7.92 8.19
CA ASP A 108 -1.36 7.08 9.02
C ASP A 108 -2.80 7.61 8.96
N TRP A 109 -3.72 6.76 8.53
CA TRP A 109 -5.13 7.12 8.35
C TRP A 109 -6.02 6.24 9.22
N VAL A 110 -6.98 6.86 9.90
CA VAL A 110 -7.93 6.13 10.76
C VAL A 110 -9.27 6.05 10.05
N ILE A 111 -9.63 4.84 9.61
CA ILE A 111 -10.87 4.58 8.88
C ILE A 111 -11.50 3.31 9.46
N PRO A 112 -12.81 3.31 9.80
CA PRO A 112 -13.46 2.12 10.30
C PRO A 112 -13.64 1.07 9.21
N LEU A 113 -13.68 -0.20 9.60
CA LEU A 113 -14.08 -1.27 8.71
C LEU A 113 -15.53 -1.10 8.29
N CYS A 114 -15.83 -1.44 7.04
CA CYS A 114 -17.19 -1.58 6.58
C CYS A 114 -17.80 -2.87 7.15
N THR A 115 -18.89 -2.76 7.90
CA THR A 115 -19.53 -3.92 8.54
C THR A 115 -20.68 -4.50 7.71
N GLY A 116 -20.83 -4.07 6.48
CA GLY A 116 -21.77 -4.67 5.54
C GLY A 116 -23.21 -4.23 5.69
N HIS A 117 -23.47 -3.09 6.27
CA HIS A 117 -24.85 -2.56 6.45
C HIS A 117 -25.20 -1.53 5.42
#